data_f432904288ca7e6e2e27a8bcc74319cf
#
_entry.id   f432904288ca7e6e2e27a8bcc74319cf
#
_cell.length_a   1.000
_cell.length_b   1.000
_cell.length_c   1.000
_cell.angle_alpha   90.00
_cell.angle_beta   90.00
_cell.angle_gamma   90.00
#
_symmetry.space_group_name_H-M   'P 1'
#
loop_
_entity.id
_entity.type
_entity.pdbx_description
1 polymer ?
#
loop_
_entity_poly.entity_id
_entity_poly.type
_entity_poly.pdbx_seq_one_letter_code
_entity_poly.pdbx_strand_id
1 'polypeptide(L)'
;MRYERVDAGERLIRKPIMAAGTGEETMAKVIMVQGTMSNAGKSLLVAGLCRIFRQDGYRVAPFKSQNMALNSFITTEGLEMGRAQVMQAEAAGIEPSVRMNPILLKPTSDVGSQVIVNGEVRQNMRAAEYFKYKSH
;
A
#
# COMPACT_ATOMS: atom_id res chain seq x y z
N MET A 1 25.03 14.31 7.71
CA MET A 1 24.90 13.59 6.44
C MET A 1 25.63 14.42 5.38
N ARG A 2 26.81 14.01 4.93
CA ARG A 2 27.59 14.74 3.90
C ARG A 2 27.11 14.30 2.54
N TYR A 3 26.73 15.25 1.70
CA TYR A 3 26.52 15.01 0.27
C TYR A 3 27.82 15.30 -0.46
N GLU A 4 28.42 14.30 -1.08
CA GLU A 4 29.45 14.52 -2.07
C GLU A 4 28.81 14.83 -3.41
N ARG A 5 29.23 15.94 -4.01
CA ARG A 5 28.81 16.37 -5.34
C ARG A 5 29.61 15.55 -6.34
N VAL A 6 28.96 14.75 -7.17
CA VAL A 6 29.57 14.02 -8.27
C VAL A 6 29.20 14.73 -9.59
N ASP A 7 30.18 14.83 -10.45
CA ASP A 7 30.20 15.59 -11.70
C ASP A 7 29.11 15.14 -12.71
N ALA A 8 28.69 16.08 -13.54
CA ALA A 8 27.63 15.89 -14.53
C ALA A 8 28.05 14.88 -15.61
N GLY A 9 27.61 13.65 -15.49
CA GLY A 9 27.86 12.59 -16.49
C GLY A 9 27.63 11.17 -16.04
N GLU A 10 27.74 10.89 -14.77
CA GLU A 10 27.48 9.54 -14.27
C GLU A 10 26.10 9.40 -13.65
N ARG A 11 25.27 8.52 -14.21
CA ARG A 11 24.05 8.05 -13.57
C ARG A 11 24.43 7.54 -12.19
N LEU A 12 23.96 8.21 -11.15
CA LEU A 12 24.08 7.76 -9.77
C LEU A 12 23.34 6.41 -9.63
N ILE A 13 24.02 5.32 -9.94
CA ILE A 13 23.62 3.99 -9.48
C ILE A 13 23.99 3.96 -8.01
N ARG A 14 23.07 4.43 -7.15
CA ARG A 14 23.22 4.20 -5.71
C ARG A 14 23.18 2.68 -5.52
N LYS A 15 24.33 2.10 -5.16
CA LYS A 15 24.38 0.70 -4.74
C LYS A 15 23.35 0.53 -3.62
N PRO A 16 22.47 -0.48 -3.67
CA PRO A 16 21.64 -0.78 -2.53
C PRO A 16 22.56 -1.01 -1.34
N ILE A 17 22.28 -0.38 -0.22
CA ILE A 17 22.91 -0.73 1.05
C ILE A 17 22.43 -2.16 1.33
N MET A 18 23.18 -3.13 0.85
CA MET A 18 23.06 -4.50 1.33
C MET A 18 23.51 -4.45 2.79
N ALA A 19 22.59 -4.55 3.73
CA ALA A 19 22.92 -4.98 5.06
C ALA A 19 23.60 -6.33 4.90
N ALA A 20 24.92 -6.38 5.11
CA ALA A 20 25.67 -7.62 5.17
C ALA A 20 25.01 -8.48 6.25
N GLY A 21 24.61 -9.69 5.87
CA GLY A 21 23.92 -10.62 6.75
C GLY A 21 24.73 -10.97 7.99
N THR A 22 24.35 -10.39 9.09
CA THR A 22 24.38 -11.02 10.40
C THR A 22 22.93 -11.43 10.64
N GLY A 23 22.66 -12.69 10.98
CA GLY A 23 21.33 -13.30 11.06
C GLY A 23 20.42 -12.73 12.15
N GLU A 24 20.39 -11.41 12.33
CA GLU A 24 19.35 -10.70 13.07
C GLU A 24 18.18 -10.49 12.14
N GLU A 25 17.03 -11.04 12.50
CA GLU A 25 15.74 -10.68 11.90
C GLU A 25 15.52 -9.18 12.10
N THR A 26 15.91 -8.38 11.14
CA THR A 26 15.64 -6.94 11.16
C THR A 26 14.17 -6.73 10.89
N MET A 27 13.40 -6.44 11.96
CA MET A 27 12.00 -6.04 11.83
C MET A 27 11.85 -4.83 10.91
N ALA A 28 10.88 -4.89 10.00
CA ALA A 28 10.58 -3.77 9.11
C ALA A 28 10.19 -2.53 9.92
N LYS A 29 10.75 -1.37 9.56
CA LYS A 29 10.33 -0.10 10.13
C LYS A 29 8.97 0.29 9.54
N VAL A 30 8.05 0.76 10.41
CA VAL A 30 6.68 1.09 10.02
C VAL A 30 6.42 2.57 10.30
N ILE A 31 5.79 3.24 9.33
CA ILE A 31 5.27 4.60 9.47
C ILE A 31 3.77 4.55 9.22
N MET A 32 2.98 5.09 10.15
CA MET A 32 1.54 5.20 10.00
C MET A 32 1.13 6.64 9.68
N VAL A 33 0.39 6.84 8.59
CA VAL A 33 -0.20 8.13 8.22
C VAL A 33 -1.68 8.12 8.60
N GLN A 34 -2.04 8.95 9.56
CA GLN A 34 -3.41 9.15 10.01
C GLN A 34 -3.95 10.51 9.54
N GLY A 35 -5.24 10.67 9.56
CA GLY A 35 -5.91 11.93 9.26
C GLY A 35 -7.25 12.01 9.95
N THR A 36 -7.66 13.22 10.28
CA THR A 36 -8.88 13.53 11.04
C THR A 36 -10.14 13.41 10.22
N MET A 37 -10.03 13.28 8.88
CA MET A 37 -11.18 13.22 7.98
C MET A 37 -10.90 12.39 6.72
N SER A 38 -11.96 12.02 6.02
CA SER A 38 -11.88 11.48 4.66
C SER A 38 -11.38 12.55 3.68
N ASN A 39 -10.75 12.12 2.58
CA ASN A 39 -10.24 13.01 1.52
C ASN A 39 -9.20 14.06 1.98
N ALA A 40 -8.58 13.87 3.14
CA ALA A 40 -7.50 14.74 3.67
C ALA A 40 -6.14 14.56 2.95
N GLY A 41 -6.09 13.87 1.81
CA GLY A 41 -4.87 13.67 1.05
C GLY A 41 -3.94 12.55 1.54
N LYS A 42 -4.35 11.74 2.54
CA LYS A 42 -3.52 10.64 3.10
C LYS A 42 -2.93 9.72 2.03
N SER A 43 -3.74 9.30 1.06
CA SER A 43 -3.30 8.37 0.02
C SER A 43 -2.21 8.96 -0.87
N LEU A 44 -2.31 10.25 -1.20
CA LEU A 44 -1.30 10.97 -1.97
C LEU A 44 -0.02 11.18 -1.16
N LEU A 45 -0.14 11.55 0.12
CA LEU A 45 1.01 11.69 1.00
C LEU A 45 1.77 10.37 1.14
N VAL A 46 1.08 9.24 1.33
CA VAL A 46 1.70 7.91 1.39
C VAL A 46 2.41 7.57 0.07
N ALA A 47 1.82 7.88 -1.08
CA ALA A 47 2.47 7.68 -2.37
C ALA A 47 3.77 8.51 -2.48
N GLY A 48 3.73 9.78 -2.06
CA GLY A 48 4.91 10.65 -2.01
C GLY A 48 6.01 10.10 -1.11
N LEU A 49 5.66 9.63 0.10
CA LEU A 49 6.61 9.01 1.02
C LEU A 49 7.21 7.71 0.44
N CYS A 50 6.39 6.85 -0.18
CA CYS A 50 6.87 5.65 -0.88
C CYS A 50 7.88 6.02 -1.96
N ARG A 51 7.61 7.07 -2.75
CA ARG A 51 8.52 7.54 -3.79
C ARG A 51 9.83 8.08 -3.22
N ILE A 52 9.79 8.90 -2.17
CA ILE A 52 10.97 9.46 -1.51
C ILE A 52 11.84 8.33 -0.95
N PHE A 53 11.27 7.44 -0.14
CA PHE A 53 12.02 6.32 0.43
C PHE A 53 12.61 5.40 -0.64
N ARG A 54 11.87 5.17 -1.74
CA ARG A 54 12.41 4.43 -2.89
C ARG A 54 13.61 5.14 -3.51
N GLN A 55 13.56 6.46 -3.68
CA GLN A 55 14.66 7.26 -4.22
C GLN A 55 15.86 7.27 -3.28
N ASP A 56 15.63 7.23 -1.97
CA ASP A 56 16.68 7.13 -0.94
C ASP A 56 17.28 5.71 -0.82
N GLY A 57 16.82 4.75 -1.65
CA GLY A 57 17.38 3.40 -1.71
C GLY A 57 16.74 2.41 -0.75
N TYR A 58 15.66 2.77 -0.04
CA TYR A 58 14.96 1.84 0.84
C TYR A 58 14.04 0.90 0.05
N ARG A 59 13.86 -0.31 0.54
CA ARG A 59 12.77 -1.19 0.13
C ARG A 59 11.52 -0.76 0.89
N VAL A 60 10.51 -0.29 0.19
CA VAL A 60 9.28 0.24 0.78
C VAL A 60 8.07 -0.42 0.15
N ALA A 61 7.06 -0.68 0.95
CA ALA A 61 5.75 -1.17 0.49
C ALA A 61 4.64 -0.42 1.23
N PRO A 62 3.57 -0.02 0.52
CA PRO A 62 2.39 0.54 1.16
C PRO A 62 1.55 -0.57 1.78
N PHE A 63 0.78 -0.22 2.82
CA PHE A 63 -0.19 -1.13 3.42
C PHE A 63 -1.41 -0.38 3.93
N LYS A 64 -2.58 -0.89 3.63
CA LYS A 64 -3.85 -0.46 4.20
C LYS A 64 -4.75 -1.67 4.38
N SER A 65 -4.91 -2.12 5.62
CA SER A 65 -5.65 -3.34 5.95
C SER A 65 -7.05 -3.38 5.36
N GLN A 66 -7.78 -2.26 5.42
CA GLN A 66 -9.12 -2.13 4.88
C GLN A 66 -9.25 -0.83 4.10
N ASN A 67 -9.76 -0.89 2.88
CA ASN A 67 -10.14 0.26 2.07
C ASN A 67 -11.64 0.21 1.75
N MET A 68 -12.28 1.36 1.67
CA MET A 68 -13.63 1.51 1.17
C MET A 68 -13.56 2.39 -0.07
N ALA A 69 -13.80 1.82 -1.25
CA ALA A 69 -13.71 2.53 -2.52
C ALA A 69 -14.48 1.80 -3.62
N LEU A 70 -15.10 2.57 -4.52
CA LEU A 70 -15.68 2.04 -5.76
C LEU A 70 -14.60 1.72 -6.80
N ASN A 71 -13.54 2.53 -6.83
CA ASN A 71 -12.45 2.36 -7.79
C ASN A 71 -11.51 1.24 -7.33
N SER A 72 -11.44 0.20 -8.13
CA SER A 72 -10.57 -0.94 -7.93
C SER A 72 -9.66 -1.18 -9.13
N PHE A 73 -8.76 -2.13 -8.96
CA PHE A 73 -7.79 -2.57 -9.95
C PHE A 73 -7.69 -4.10 -9.87
N ILE A 74 -7.51 -4.73 -11.02
CA ILE A 74 -7.25 -6.17 -11.10
C ILE A 74 -5.75 -6.36 -11.27
N THR A 75 -5.13 -7.11 -10.36
CA THR A 75 -3.71 -7.44 -10.41
C THR A 75 -3.41 -8.40 -11.55
N THR A 76 -2.13 -8.61 -11.86
CA THR A 76 -1.68 -9.61 -12.85
C THR A 76 -2.11 -11.04 -12.50
N GLU A 77 -2.38 -11.29 -11.21
CA GLU A 77 -2.89 -12.57 -10.71
C GLU A 77 -4.42 -12.71 -10.86
N GLY A 78 -5.11 -11.68 -11.41
CA GLY A 78 -6.58 -11.67 -11.54
C GLY A 78 -7.32 -11.30 -10.25
N LEU A 79 -6.64 -10.78 -9.24
CA LEU A 79 -7.18 -10.45 -7.92
C LEU A 79 -7.50 -8.95 -7.81
N GLU A 80 -8.55 -8.61 -7.07
CA GLU A 80 -9.05 -7.23 -6.97
C GLU A 80 -8.51 -6.50 -5.73
N MET A 81 -8.03 -5.26 -5.92
CA MET A 81 -7.57 -4.40 -4.82
C MET A 81 -7.93 -2.93 -5.04
N GLY A 82 -7.80 -2.11 -4.01
CA GLY A 82 -8.08 -0.68 -4.07
C GLY A 82 -7.08 0.09 -4.95
N ARG A 83 -7.57 0.93 -5.86
CA ARG A 83 -6.74 1.72 -6.79
C ARG A 83 -5.73 2.63 -6.08
N ALA A 84 -6.06 3.14 -4.90
CA ALA A 84 -5.15 3.99 -4.13
C ALA A 84 -3.85 3.25 -3.74
N GLN A 85 -3.94 1.98 -3.37
CA GLN A 85 -2.78 1.15 -3.01
C GLN A 85 -1.96 0.76 -4.24
N VAL A 86 -2.59 0.63 -5.40
CA VAL A 86 -1.89 0.44 -6.69
C VAL A 86 -0.99 1.64 -6.98
N MET A 87 -1.53 2.86 -6.93
CA MET A 87 -0.75 4.09 -7.12
C MET A 87 0.43 4.19 -6.14
N GLN A 88 0.25 3.77 -4.90
CA GLN A 88 1.29 3.75 -3.88
C GLN A 88 2.36 2.69 -4.17
N ALA A 89 1.97 1.50 -4.66
CA ALA A 89 2.90 0.46 -5.08
C ALA A 89 3.72 0.90 -6.30
N GLU A 90 3.08 1.53 -7.29
CA GLU A 90 3.74 2.14 -8.45
C GLU A 90 4.78 3.20 -8.01
N ALA A 91 4.42 4.06 -7.05
CA ALA A 91 5.34 5.05 -6.47
C ALA A 91 6.52 4.40 -5.75
N ALA A 92 6.29 3.29 -5.05
CA ALA A 92 7.31 2.46 -4.41
C ALA A 92 8.16 1.68 -5.43
N GLY A 93 7.75 1.60 -6.70
CA GLY A 93 8.43 0.83 -7.74
C GLY A 93 8.34 -0.67 -7.55
N ILE A 94 7.22 -1.15 -7.02
CA ILE A 94 6.93 -2.58 -6.80
C ILE A 94 5.60 -2.95 -7.45
N GLU A 95 5.45 -4.23 -7.80
CA GLU A 95 4.21 -4.76 -8.34
C GLU A 95 3.07 -4.70 -7.31
N PRO A 96 1.87 -4.22 -7.69
CA PRO A 96 0.71 -4.23 -6.80
C PRO A 96 0.32 -5.64 -6.37
N SER A 97 0.08 -5.83 -5.07
CA SER A 97 -0.35 -7.10 -4.51
C SER A 97 -1.52 -6.89 -3.56
N VAL A 98 -2.48 -7.79 -3.56
CA VAL A 98 -3.64 -7.75 -2.66
C VAL A 98 -3.25 -7.78 -1.18
N ARG A 99 -2.05 -8.25 -0.86
CA ARG A 99 -1.48 -8.18 0.50
C ARG A 99 -1.29 -6.76 1.00
N MET A 100 -1.19 -5.78 0.11
CA MET A 100 -1.11 -4.35 0.45
C MET A 100 -2.48 -3.77 0.82
N ASN A 101 -3.56 -4.43 0.39
CA ASN A 101 -4.94 -4.07 0.70
C ASN A 101 -5.81 -5.34 0.80
N PRO A 102 -5.66 -6.13 1.87
CA PRO A 102 -6.33 -7.43 1.98
C PRO A 102 -7.85 -7.34 2.07
N ILE A 103 -8.41 -6.22 2.51
CA ILE A 103 -9.85 -6.03 2.59
C ILE A 103 -10.27 -4.79 1.78
N LEU A 104 -11.09 -5.01 0.76
CA LEU A 104 -11.74 -3.94 0.01
C LEU A 104 -13.25 -4.04 0.17
N LEU A 105 -13.87 -2.94 0.56
CA LEU A 105 -15.31 -2.78 0.64
C LEU A 105 -15.77 -1.89 -0.51
N LYS A 106 -16.64 -2.41 -1.38
CA LYS A 106 -17.28 -1.64 -2.45
C LYS A 106 -18.73 -1.36 -2.07
N PRO A 107 -19.08 -0.12 -1.73
CA PRO A 107 -20.47 0.23 -1.44
C PRO A 107 -21.39 -0.16 -2.62
N THR A 108 -22.45 -0.91 -2.34
CA THR A 108 -23.46 -1.36 -3.33
C THR A 108 -24.79 -0.68 -3.14
N SER A 109 -25.05 -0.15 -1.94
CA SER A 109 -26.25 0.56 -1.55
C SER A 109 -25.97 1.42 -0.31
N ASP A 110 -26.95 2.18 0.15
CA ASP A 110 -26.83 3.00 1.36
C ASP A 110 -26.50 2.20 2.63
N VAL A 111 -26.77 0.90 2.64
CA VAL A 111 -26.64 0.04 3.83
C VAL A 111 -25.75 -1.17 3.64
N GLY A 112 -25.19 -1.39 2.45
CA GLY A 112 -24.45 -2.60 2.12
C GLY A 112 -23.19 -2.36 1.30
N SER A 113 -22.25 -3.29 1.42
CA SER A 113 -21.02 -3.31 0.62
C SER A 113 -20.72 -4.73 0.14
N GLN A 114 -20.20 -4.83 -1.07
CA GLN A 114 -19.53 -6.05 -1.52
C GLN A 114 -18.19 -6.15 -0.77
N VAL A 115 -18.01 -7.25 -0.07
CA VAL A 115 -16.81 -7.54 0.70
C VAL A 115 -15.87 -8.37 -0.15
N ILE A 116 -14.66 -7.86 -0.35
CA ILE A 116 -13.58 -8.50 -1.09
C ILE A 116 -12.44 -8.76 -0.11
N VAL A 117 -12.00 -10.00 0.00
CA VAL A 117 -10.94 -10.43 0.92
C VAL A 117 -9.84 -11.11 0.11
N ASN A 118 -8.61 -10.59 0.24
CA ASN A 118 -7.44 -11.04 -0.51
C ASN A 118 -7.68 -11.08 -2.04
N GLY A 119 -8.44 -10.11 -2.53
CA GLY A 119 -8.74 -9.96 -3.95
C GLY A 119 -9.93 -10.77 -4.47
N GLU A 120 -10.55 -11.59 -3.64
CA GLU A 120 -11.71 -12.43 -4.02
C GLU A 120 -13.00 -11.88 -3.42
N VAL A 121 -14.04 -11.79 -4.24
CA VAL A 121 -15.38 -11.41 -3.77
C VAL A 121 -15.90 -12.50 -2.84
N ARG A 122 -16.29 -12.13 -1.64
CA ARG A 122 -16.93 -13.04 -0.68
C ARG A 122 -18.45 -12.96 -0.78
N GLN A 123 -19.02 -11.84 -0.37
CA GLN A 123 -20.47 -11.62 -0.44
C GLN A 123 -20.81 -10.14 -0.23
N ASN A 124 -22.08 -9.80 -0.46
CA ASN A 124 -22.63 -8.52 -0.05
C ASN A 124 -23.04 -8.59 1.42
N MET A 125 -22.57 -7.66 2.24
CA MET A 125 -22.88 -7.60 3.67
C MET A 125 -23.38 -6.22 4.06
N ARG A 126 -24.31 -6.18 5.01
CA ARG A 126 -24.63 -4.95 5.75
C ARG A 126 -23.51 -4.66 6.77
N ALA A 127 -23.40 -3.41 7.20
CA ALA A 127 -22.35 -3.00 8.15
C ALA A 127 -22.33 -3.88 9.41
N ALA A 128 -23.50 -4.18 10.01
CA ALA A 128 -23.61 -5.01 11.20
C ALA A 128 -23.13 -6.47 10.98
N GLU A 129 -23.40 -7.02 9.79
CA GLU A 129 -22.96 -8.37 9.40
C GLU A 129 -21.44 -8.38 9.20
N TYR A 130 -20.91 -7.36 8.53
CA TYR A 130 -19.48 -7.21 8.31
C TYR A 130 -18.70 -7.09 9.63
N PHE A 131 -19.20 -6.34 10.62
CA PHE A 131 -18.55 -6.26 11.93
C PHE A 131 -18.46 -7.60 12.64
N LYS A 132 -19.47 -8.46 12.52
CA LYS A 132 -19.42 -9.84 13.04
C LYS A 132 -18.45 -10.71 12.24
N TYR A 133 -18.47 -10.60 10.93
CA TYR A 133 -17.58 -11.36 10.04
C TYR A 133 -16.10 -11.03 10.25
N LYS A 134 -15.79 -9.77 10.49
CA LYS A 134 -14.41 -9.27 10.67
C LYS A 134 -13.71 -9.83 11.93
N SER A 135 -14.44 -10.33 12.92
CA SER A 135 -13.88 -10.90 14.16
C SER A 135 -13.43 -12.36 14.02
N HIS A 136 -13.65 -12.95 12.86
CA HIS A 136 -13.19 -14.31 12.51
C HIS A 136 -12.04 -14.22 11.50
#